data_88942ec22b8c1ccbfba354c75f330e01
#
_entry.id   88942ec22b8c1ccbfba354c75f330e01
#
_cell.length_a   1.000
_cell.length_b   1.000
_cell.length_c   1.000
_cell.angle_alpha   90.00
_cell.angle_beta   90.00
_cell.angle_gamma   90.00
#
_symmetry.space_group_name_H-M   'P 1'
#
loop_
_entity.id
_entity.type
_entity.pdbx_description
1 polymer ?
#
loop_
_entity_poly.entity_id
_entity_poly.type
_entity_poly.pdbx_seq_one_letter_code
_entity_poly.pdbx_strand_id
1 'polypeptide(L)'
;MNKTNIFLTAILISILMLSACGQRSLQNEMISLDQVYIPALFITEAGSGEAAKKAIKTLREGWENFSIKYYNFRPQDPSWKQTFDLVDQRIFSADKIARSGKDLGLAHQELLGVKDLLFKMRRKNNIKYYVDYLIEFNQPLEAIILLTKDKDPSQLRAEDIKNLKWLVEREVSLWNKIAKSEFNSALFGFDWHKSSLMRKYIIAETEILQKLKRAVNEGDFTYINLSSDDLLANYINLYRLFGDFEGIDAR
;
A
#
# COMPACT_ATOMS: atom_id res chain seq x y z
N MET A 1 0.91 22.94 45.60
CA MET A 1 1.15 22.74 44.15
C MET A 1 1.37 24.12 43.53
N ASN A 2 2.59 24.39 43.00
CA ASN A 2 2.94 25.71 42.51
C ASN A 2 2.13 26.10 41.27
N LYS A 3 1.55 27.30 41.22
CA LYS A 3 0.80 27.81 40.06
C LYS A 3 1.57 27.71 38.72
N THR A 4 2.89 27.81 38.78
CA THR A 4 3.82 27.68 37.65
C THR A 4 3.77 26.25 37.04
N ASN A 5 3.66 25.20 37.85
CA ASN A 5 3.58 23.82 37.36
C ASN A 5 2.26 23.50 36.66
N ILE A 6 1.15 24.12 37.12
CA ILE A 6 -0.17 23.97 36.50
C ILE A 6 -0.18 24.62 35.10
N PHE A 7 0.47 25.78 34.98
CA PHE A 7 0.53 26.51 33.72
C PHE A 7 1.40 25.77 32.68
N LEU A 8 2.54 25.23 33.09
CA LEU A 8 3.41 24.40 32.21
C LEU A 8 2.70 23.12 31.76
N THR A 9 1.97 22.46 32.66
CA THR A 9 1.23 21.24 32.33
C THR A 9 0.09 21.52 31.36
N ALA A 10 -0.62 22.65 31.49
CA ALA A 10 -1.69 23.05 30.57
C ALA A 10 -1.16 23.37 29.17
N ILE A 11 -0.01 24.04 29.06
CA ILE A 11 0.64 24.33 27.77
C ILE A 11 1.10 23.03 27.12
N LEU A 12 1.68 22.09 27.86
CA LEU A 12 2.14 20.79 27.33
C LEU A 12 0.97 19.96 26.77
N ILE A 13 -0.16 19.93 27.50
CA ILE A 13 -1.38 19.22 27.08
C ILE A 13 -1.97 19.88 25.81
N SER A 14 -1.97 21.22 25.72
CA SER A 14 -2.47 21.93 24.54
C SER A 14 -1.62 21.64 23.29
N ILE A 15 -0.30 21.58 23.42
CA ILE A 15 0.61 21.26 22.31
C ILE A 15 0.40 19.81 21.86
N LEU A 16 0.19 18.87 22.78
CA LEU A 16 -0.08 17.47 22.45
C LEU A 16 -1.43 17.29 21.73
N MET A 17 -2.45 18.03 22.15
CA MET A 17 -3.77 17.98 21.50
C MET A 17 -3.76 18.58 20.08
N LEU A 18 -3.04 19.66 19.85
CA LEU A 18 -2.89 20.28 18.53
C LEU A 18 -2.13 19.35 17.56
N SER A 19 -1.10 18.66 18.05
CA SER A 19 -0.33 17.70 17.26
C SER A 19 -1.17 16.47 16.87
N ALA A 20 -2.00 15.97 17.79
CA ALA A 20 -2.88 14.82 17.54
C ALA A 20 -3.98 15.16 16.52
N CYS A 21 -4.54 16.35 16.57
CA CYS A 21 -5.57 16.82 15.65
C CYS A 21 -5.02 16.97 14.22
N GLY A 22 -3.82 17.53 14.08
CA GLY A 22 -3.14 17.66 12.77
C GLY A 22 -2.77 16.30 12.16
N GLN A 23 -2.35 15.33 12.96
CA GLN A 23 -2.01 13.99 12.48
C GLN A 23 -3.24 13.22 12.02
N ARG A 24 -4.37 13.32 12.72
CA ARG A 24 -5.63 12.70 12.31
C ARG A 24 -6.17 13.30 11.02
N SER A 25 -6.07 14.61 10.84
CA SER A 25 -6.42 15.27 9.59
C SER A 25 -5.56 14.78 8.43
N LEU A 26 -4.24 14.65 8.61
CA LEU A 26 -3.33 14.11 7.61
C LEU A 26 -3.68 12.67 7.23
N GLN A 27 -4.02 11.81 8.20
CA GLN A 27 -4.43 10.42 7.92
C GLN A 27 -5.71 10.36 7.07
N ASN A 28 -6.71 11.18 7.37
CA ASN A 28 -7.95 11.23 6.58
C ASN A 28 -7.68 11.62 5.12
N GLU A 29 -6.82 12.61 4.90
CA GLU A 29 -6.49 13.04 3.54
C GLU A 29 -5.60 12.00 2.81
N MET A 30 -4.75 11.27 3.52
CA MET A 30 -4.02 10.14 2.94
C MET A 30 -4.97 9.02 2.49
N ILE A 31 -6.03 8.75 3.28
CA ILE A 31 -7.06 7.78 2.90
C ILE A 31 -7.79 8.26 1.64
N SER A 32 -8.19 9.53 1.60
CA SER A 32 -8.83 10.10 0.41
C SER A 32 -7.93 10.05 -0.83
N LEU A 33 -6.62 10.22 -0.65
CA LEU A 33 -5.64 10.06 -1.73
C LEU A 33 -5.54 8.60 -2.19
N ASP A 34 -5.50 7.63 -1.27
CA ASP A 34 -5.43 6.20 -1.63
C ASP A 34 -6.71 5.74 -2.34
N GLN A 35 -7.88 6.32 -2.01
CA GLN A 35 -9.14 6.01 -2.71
C GLN A 35 -9.07 6.30 -4.21
N VAL A 36 -8.30 7.30 -4.64
CA VAL A 36 -8.11 7.62 -6.07
C VAL A 36 -6.80 7.07 -6.64
N TYR A 37 -5.79 6.85 -5.81
CA TYR A 37 -4.50 6.31 -6.22
C TYR A 37 -4.59 4.81 -6.56
N ILE A 38 -5.23 4.01 -5.70
CA ILE A 38 -5.32 2.56 -5.88
C ILE A 38 -6.04 2.19 -7.19
N PRO A 39 -7.19 2.79 -7.56
CA PRO A 39 -7.78 2.57 -8.87
C PRO A 39 -6.84 2.92 -10.02
N ALA A 40 -6.14 4.06 -9.97
CA ALA A 40 -5.21 4.44 -11.03
C ALA A 40 -4.10 3.40 -11.21
N LEU A 41 -3.56 2.86 -10.10
CA LEU A 41 -2.55 1.80 -10.12
C LEU A 41 -3.07 0.54 -10.81
N PHE A 42 -4.23 0.01 -10.40
CA PHE A 42 -4.76 -1.25 -10.95
C PHE A 42 -5.25 -1.13 -12.39
N ILE A 43 -5.83 0.01 -12.76
CA ILE A 43 -6.34 0.20 -14.12
C ILE A 43 -5.20 0.37 -15.13
N THR A 44 -4.11 1.00 -14.75
CA THR A 44 -2.91 1.07 -15.61
C THR A 44 -2.27 -0.30 -15.80
N GLU A 45 -2.30 -1.17 -14.80
CA GLU A 45 -1.85 -2.56 -14.91
C GLU A 45 -2.75 -3.38 -15.86
N ALA A 46 -4.07 -3.20 -15.76
CA ALA A 46 -5.04 -3.90 -16.61
C ALA A 46 -5.04 -3.45 -18.08
N GLY A 47 -4.38 -2.34 -18.42
CA GLY A 47 -4.17 -1.90 -19.80
C GLY A 47 -5.38 -1.20 -20.47
N SER A 48 -6.41 -0.80 -19.72
CA SER A 48 -7.58 -0.08 -20.25
C SER A 48 -7.28 1.40 -20.47
N GLY A 49 -7.03 1.82 -21.73
CA GLY A 49 -6.54 3.16 -22.06
C GLY A 49 -7.43 4.32 -21.60
N GLU A 50 -8.73 4.29 -21.88
CA GLU A 50 -9.64 5.38 -21.48
C GLU A 50 -9.92 5.38 -19.97
N ALA A 51 -10.10 4.21 -19.37
CA ALA A 51 -10.26 4.10 -17.92
C ALA A 51 -8.98 4.56 -17.18
N ALA A 52 -7.79 4.22 -17.70
CA ALA A 52 -6.52 4.68 -17.14
C ALA A 52 -6.38 6.22 -17.20
N LYS A 53 -6.71 6.84 -18.32
CA LYS A 53 -6.70 8.31 -18.43
C LYS A 53 -7.62 8.96 -17.40
N LYS A 54 -8.84 8.43 -17.24
CA LYS A 54 -9.81 8.93 -16.25
C LYS A 54 -9.28 8.77 -14.83
N ALA A 55 -8.79 7.56 -14.48
CA ALA A 55 -8.28 7.27 -13.15
C ALA A 55 -7.06 8.13 -12.79
N ILE A 56 -6.11 8.29 -13.72
CA ILE A 56 -4.93 9.14 -13.50
C ILE A 56 -5.33 10.62 -13.37
N LYS A 57 -6.31 11.08 -14.15
CA LYS A 57 -6.83 12.45 -14.00
C LYS A 57 -7.40 12.67 -12.60
N THR A 58 -8.24 11.74 -12.11
CA THR A 58 -8.81 11.81 -10.75
C THR A 58 -7.72 11.76 -9.67
N LEU A 59 -6.71 10.91 -9.86
CA LEU A 59 -5.54 10.88 -8.97
C LEU A 59 -4.81 12.22 -8.94
N ARG A 60 -4.60 12.84 -10.09
CA ARG A 60 -3.93 14.14 -10.19
C ARG A 60 -4.67 15.22 -9.42
N GLU A 61 -5.99 15.30 -9.57
CA GLU A 61 -6.84 16.22 -8.82
C GLU A 61 -6.77 15.96 -7.31
N GLY A 62 -6.82 14.68 -6.89
CA GLY A 62 -6.65 14.28 -5.50
C GLY A 62 -5.27 14.63 -4.93
N TRP A 63 -4.22 14.41 -5.71
CA TRP A 63 -2.86 14.78 -5.33
C TRP A 63 -2.68 16.31 -5.18
N GLU A 64 -3.20 17.10 -6.10
CA GLU A 64 -3.15 18.55 -6.06
C GLU A 64 -3.79 19.10 -4.78
N ASN A 65 -4.98 18.59 -4.43
CA ASN A 65 -5.68 18.93 -3.20
C ASN A 65 -4.88 18.56 -1.95
N PHE A 66 -4.28 17.36 -1.94
CA PHE A 66 -3.42 16.90 -0.85
C PHE A 66 -2.15 17.75 -0.73
N SER A 67 -1.50 18.05 -1.84
CA SER A 67 -0.27 18.82 -1.89
C SER A 67 -0.48 20.25 -1.39
N ILE A 68 -1.52 20.94 -1.82
CA ILE A 68 -1.85 22.30 -1.34
C ILE A 68 -1.93 22.34 0.19
N LYS A 69 -2.54 21.33 0.81
CA LYS A 69 -2.73 21.29 2.27
C LYS A 69 -1.46 20.94 3.03
N TYR A 70 -0.64 20.02 2.50
CA TYR A 70 0.40 19.34 3.28
C TYR A 70 1.83 19.56 2.80
N TYR A 71 2.06 20.25 1.69
CA TYR A 71 3.41 20.55 1.19
C TYR A 71 4.31 21.19 2.26
N ASN A 72 3.76 22.10 3.05
CA ASN A 72 4.47 22.78 4.14
C ASN A 72 4.19 22.19 5.54
N PHE A 73 3.63 21.00 5.63
CA PHE A 73 3.26 20.40 6.93
C PHE A 73 4.48 20.12 7.81
N ARG A 74 5.62 19.79 7.21
CA ARG A 74 6.91 19.56 7.90
C ARG A 74 7.98 20.52 7.35
N PRO A 75 7.90 21.84 7.66
CA PRO A 75 8.78 22.83 7.02
C PRO A 75 10.25 22.65 7.37
N GLN A 76 10.56 22.00 8.50
CA GLN A 76 11.92 21.74 8.97
C GLN A 76 12.54 20.45 8.37
N ASP A 77 11.77 19.62 7.65
CA ASP A 77 12.27 18.44 6.96
C ASP A 77 12.32 18.68 5.44
N PRO A 78 13.50 19.00 4.88
CA PRO A 78 13.62 19.21 3.42
C PRO A 78 13.19 18.00 2.60
N SER A 79 13.35 16.77 3.13
CA SER A 79 12.95 15.56 2.41
C SER A 79 11.44 15.41 2.29
N TRP A 80 10.65 16.07 3.15
CA TRP A 80 9.20 16.13 3.03
C TRP A 80 8.80 16.80 1.71
N LYS A 81 9.28 18.02 1.48
CA LYS A 81 9.01 18.78 0.24
C LYS A 81 9.55 18.07 -0.99
N GLN A 82 10.78 17.57 -0.90
CA GLN A 82 11.39 16.79 -2.00
C GLN A 82 10.54 15.59 -2.39
N THR A 83 9.92 14.90 -1.41
CA THR A 83 9.02 13.78 -1.70
C THR A 83 7.79 14.25 -2.46
N PHE A 84 7.19 15.40 -2.08
CA PHE A 84 6.04 15.97 -2.78
C PHE A 84 6.39 16.33 -4.24
N ASP A 85 7.54 16.97 -4.46
CA ASP A 85 8.01 17.33 -5.80
C ASP A 85 8.22 16.08 -6.68
N LEU A 86 8.80 15.01 -6.11
CA LEU A 86 9.01 13.74 -6.82
C LEU A 86 7.69 13.03 -7.12
N VAL A 87 6.74 13.03 -6.20
CA VAL A 87 5.40 12.44 -6.44
C VAL A 87 4.67 13.20 -7.53
N ASP A 88 4.71 14.53 -7.51
CA ASP A 88 4.12 15.37 -8.55
C ASP A 88 4.68 15.06 -9.94
N GLN A 89 6.00 14.96 -10.05
CA GLN A 89 6.70 14.60 -11.30
C GLN A 89 6.26 13.23 -11.83
N ARG A 90 6.12 12.22 -10.94
CA ARG A 90 5.71 10.87 -11.35
C ARG A 90 4.26 10.82 -11.80
N ILE A 91 3.35 11.47 -11.08
CA ILE A 91 1.94 11.54 -11.47
C ILE A 91 1.79 12.28 -12.81
N PHE A 92 2.54 13.37 -13.01
CA PHE A 92 2.57 14.09 -14.28
C PHE A 92 3.12 13.21 -15.42
N SER A 93 4.17 12.44 -15.16
CA SER A 93 4.75 11.49 -16.13
C SER A 93 3.75 10.41 -16.51
N ALA A 94 3.06 9.81 -15.52
CA ALA A 94 2.03 8.81 -15.75
C ALA A 94 0.87 9.36 -16.60
N ASP A 95 0.40 10.58 -16.31
CA ASP A 95 -0.66 11.26 -17.08
C ASP A 95 -0.24 11.49 -18.53
N LYS A 96 0.99 11.97 -18.76
CA LYS A 96 1.55 12.19 -20.10
C LYS A 96 1.63 10.88 -20.89
N ILE A 97 2.09 9.79 -20.27
CA ILE A 97 2.19 8.48 -20.91
C ILE A 97 0.80 7.97 -21.28
N ALA A 98 -0.15 8.00 -20.35
CA ALA A 98 -1.51 7.51 -20.60
C ALA A 98 -2.21 8.30 -21.72
N ARG A 99 -2.07 9.63 -21.75
CA ARG A 99 -2.64 10.49 -22.81
C ARG A 99 -2.01 10.24 -24.16
N SER A 100 -0.75 9.87 -24.23
CA SER A 100 -0.06 9.60 -25.50
C SER A 100 -0.50 8.31 -26.17
N GLY A 101 -1.33 7.47 -25.52
CA GLY A 101 -1.71 6.15 -26.00
C GLY A 101 -0.56 5.15 -26.05
N LYS A 102 0.57 5.44 -25.42
CA LYS A 102 1.72 4.55 -25.29
C LYS A 102 1.44 3.44 -24.28
N ASP A 103 2.45 2.58 -24.10
CA ASP A 103 2.42 1.46 -23.16
C ASP A 103 2.02 1.91 -21.73
N LEU A 104 0.84 1.49 -21.30
CA LEU A 104 0.33 1.79 -19.95
C LEU A 104 1.16 1.15 -18.84
N GLY A 105 1.94 0.11 -19.15
CA GLY A 105 2.92 -0.46 -18.22
C GLY A 105 3.95 0.56 -17.74
N LEU A 106 4.36 1.51 -18.60
CA LEU A 106 5.23 2.60 -18.21
C LEU A 106 4.53 3.58 -17.24
N ALA A 107 3.25 3.88 -17.46
CA ALA A 107 2.47 4.69 -16.53
C ALA A 107 2.29 3.98 -15.19
N HIS A 108 2.05 2.66 -15.21
CA HIS A 108 1.98 1.82 -14.01
C HIS A 108 3.29 1.87 -13.21
N GLN A 109 4.45 1.80 -13.87
CA GLN A 109 5.76 1.91 -13.19
C GLN A 109 5.96 3.27 -12.51
N GLU A 110 5.53 4.37 -13.12
CA GLU A 110 5.55 5.67 -12.47
C GLU A 110 4.66 5.69 -11.21
N LEU A 111 3.47 5.08 -11.27
CA LEU A 111 2.58 4.98 -10.12
C LEU A 111 3.13 4.08 -9.02
N LEU A 112 3.81 2.97 -9.33
CA LEU A 112 4.54 2.18 -8.34
C LEU A 112 5.58 3.04 -7.60
N GLY A 113 6.28 3.91 -8.34
CA GLY A 113 7.22 4.86 -7.73
C GLY A 113 6.53 5.87 -6.79
N VAL A 114 5.29 6.29 -7.05
CA VAL A 114 4.49 7.12 -6.12
C VAL A 114 4.24 6.36 -4.81
N LYS A 115 3.80 5.09 -4.89
CA LYS A 115 3.60 4.21 -3.73
C LYS A 115 4.84 4.18 -2.83
N ASP A 116 5.99 3.94 -3.43
CA ASP A 116 7.25 3.81 -2.71
C ASP A 116 7.69 5.10 -2.03
N LEU A 117 7.52 6.24 -2.71
CA LEU A 117 7.83 7.57 -2.16
C LEU A 117 6.95 7.88 -0.94
N LEU A 118 5.64 7.70 -1.07
CA LEU A 118 4.69 7.96 0.02
C LEU A 118 4.90 7.00 1.20
N PHE A 119 5.15 5.72 0.95
CA PHE A 119 5.50 4.74 1.98
C PHE A 119 6.76 5.15 2.75
N LYS A 120 7.86 5.48 2.05
CA LYS A 120 9.12 5.91 2.67
C LYS A 120 8.93 7.20 3.49
N MET A 121 8.17 8.15 2.96
CA MET A 121 7.85 9.40 3.65
C MET A 121 7.11 9.14 4.96
N ARG A 122 6.07 8.30 4.97
CA ARG A 122 5.31 7.93 6.16
C ARG A 122 6.20 7.24 7.19
N ARG A 123 6.99 6.25 6.76
CA ARG A 123 7.94 5.52 7.64
C ARG A 123 8.96 6.46 8.27
N LYS A 124 9.60 7.33 7.48
CA LYS A 124 10.59 8.31 7.97
C LYS A 124 10.00 9.24 9.03
N ASN A 125 8.76 9.63 8.86
CA ASN A 125 8.08 10.58 9.73
C ASN A 125 7.25 9.92 10.85
N ASN A 126 7.39 8.61 11.06
CA ASN A 126 6.66 7.83 12.07
C ASN A 126 5.13 7.99 11.97
N ILE A 127 4.61 8.16 10.75
CA ILE A 127 3.17 8.22 10.49
C ILE A 127 2.67 6.78 10.43
N LYS A 128 1.85 6.40 11.41
CA LYS A 128 1.20 5.08 11.44
C LYS A 128 0.07 5.06 10.43
N TYR A 129 0.13 4.14 9.47
CA TYR A 129 -0.85 4.03 8.41
C TYR A 129 -1.07 2.56 8.05
N TYR A 130 -2.34 2.10 8.11
CA TYR A 130 -2.63 0.67 7.98
C TYR A 130 -2.21 0.08 6.63
N VAL A 131 -2.42 0.82 5.54
CA VAL A 131 -2.07 0.38 4.18
C VAL A 131 -0.56 0.12 4.03
N ASP A 132 0.29 0.78 4.85
CA ASP A 132 1.73 0.54 4.83
C ASP A 132 2.12 -0.89 5.24
N TYR A 133 1.32 -1.55 6.08
CA TYR A 133 1.54 -2.96 6.39
C TYR A 133 1.30 -3.85 5.16
N LEU A 134 0.30 -3.53 4.33
CA LEU A 134 0.03 -4.24 3.09
C LEU A 134 1.14 -4.00 2.06
N ILE A 135 1.66 -2.77 1.95
CA ILE A 135 2.80 -2.45 1.07
C ILE A 135 4.06 -3.20 1.51
N GLU A 136 4.33 -3.27 2.82
CA GLU A 136 5.48 -4.00 3.37
C GLU A 136 5.36 -5.51 3.13
N PHE A 137 4.15 -6.07 3.23
CA PHE A 137 3.83 -7.46 2.95
C PHE A 137 4.04 -7.82 1.47
N ASN A 138 3.66 -6.95 0.54
CA ASN A 138 3.79 -7.22 -0.89
C ASN A 138 5.25 -7.40 -1.37
N GLN A 139 6.23 -6.85 -0.68
CA GLN A 139 7.64 -6.91 -1.11
C GLN A 139 8.20 -8.34 -1.15
N PRO A 140 8.15 -9.15 -0.06
CA PRO A 140 8.58 -10.54 -0.12
C PRO A 140 7.63 -11.41 -0.98
N LEU A 141 6.34 -11.09 -1.08
CA LEU A 141 5.40 -11.77 -1.97
C LEU A 141 5.84 -11.68 -3.44
N GLU A 142 6.15 -10.48 -3.92
CA GLU A 142 6.71 -10.29 -5.28
C GLU A 142 8.00 -11.10 -5.49
N ALA A 143 8.88 -11.16 -4.49
CA ALA A 143 10.11 -11.94 -4.56
C ALA A 143 9.84 -13.46 -4.59
N ILE A 144 8.85 -13.96 -3.85
CA ILE A 144 8.42 -15.36 -3.90
C ILE A 144 7.92 -15.70 -5.30
N ILE A 145 7.03 -14.88 -5.86
CA ILE A 145 6.47 -15.08 -7.21
C ILE A 145 7.59 -15.10 -8.26
N LEU A 146 8.53 -14.14 -8.20
CA LEU A 146 9.66 -14.08 -9.12
C LEU A 146 10.57 -15.31 -9.04
N LEU A 147 10.70 -15.93 -7.86
CA LEU A 147 11.48 -17.14 -7.66
C LEU A 147 10.77 -18.41 -8.15
N THR A 148 9.43 -18.44 -8.14
CA THR A 148 8.66 -19.66 -8.34
C THR A 148 7.92 -19.69 -9.68
N LYS A 149 7.49 -18.55 -10.20
CA LYS A 149 6.66 -18.44 -11.40
C LYS A 149 7.38 -19.01 -12.62
N ASP A 150 6.70 -19.87 -13.36
CA ASP A 150 7.15 -20.47 -14.62
C ASP A 150 8.49 -21.25 -14.52
N LYS A 151 8.92 -21.63 -13.31
CA LYS A 151 10.14 -22.43 -13.10
C LYS A 151 9.83 -23.87 -12.81
N ASP A 152 10.54 -24.75 -13.51
CA ASP A 152 10.61 -26.15 -13.14
C ASP A 152 11.39 -26.29 -11.81
N PRO A 153 10.97 -27.16 -10.88
CA PRO A 153 11.69 -27.45 -9.63
C PRO A 153 13.17 -27.75 -9.82
N SER A 154 13.52 -28.45 -10.91
CA SER A 154 14.90 -28.79 -11.26
C SER A 154 15.79 -27.59 -11.58
N GLN A 155 15.21 -26.44 -11.88
CA GLN A 155 15.92 -25.18 -12.18
C GLN A 155 16.26 -24.39 -10.91
N LEU A 156 15.69 -24.75 -9.76
CA LEU A 156 15.97 -24.07 -8.50
C LEU A 156 17.22 -24.64 -7.84
N ARG A 157 18.19 -23.78 -7.59
CA ARG A 157 19.42 -24.12 -6.87
C ARG A 157 19.11 -24.24 -5.36
N ALA A 158 19.98 -24.92 -4.63
CA ALA A 158 19.86 -25.03 -3.16
C ALA A 158 19.77 -23.66 -2.47
N GLU A 159 20.43 -22.64 -3.01
CA GLU A 159 20.38 -21.26 -2.52
C GLU A 159 19.00 -20.61 -2.75
N ASP A 160 18.40 -20.86 -3.91
CA ASP A 160 17.05 -20.36 -4.24
C ASP A 160 16.01 -20.94 -3.28
N ILE A 161 16.13 -22.25 -2.96
CA ILE A 161 15.27 -22.93 -1.97
C ILE A 161 15.46 -22.33 -0.56
N LYS A 162 16.70 -22.08 -0.16
CA LYS A 162 17.00 -21.45 1.13
C LYS A 162 16.42 -20.03 1.20
N ASN A 163 16.55 -19.25 0.13
CA ASN A 163 15.99 -17.91 0.03
C ASN A 163 14.45 -17.94 0.07
N LEU A 164 13.82 -18.88 -0.64
CA LEU A 164 12.37 -19.07 -0.61
C LEU A 164 11.86 -19.36 0.81
N LYS A 165 12.52 -20.28 1.56
CA LYS A 165 12.18 -20.54 2.96
C LYS A 165 12.25 -19.28 3.81
N TRP A 166 13.30 -18.47 3.66
CA TRP A 166 13.45 -17.23 4.40
C TRP A 166 12.36 -16.20 4.02
N LEU A 167 12.04 -16.06 2.74
CA LEU A 167 10.98 -15.17 2.26
C LEU A 167 9.62 -15.57 2.85
N VAL A 168 9.27 -16.84 2.83
CA VAL A 168 8.00 -17.34 3.38
C VAL A 168 7.90 -17.11 4.90
N GLU A 169 8.98 -17.34 5.65
CA GLU A 169 8.97 -17.04 7.09
C GLU A 169 8.81 -15.54 7.36
N ARG A 170 9.44 -14.68 6.54
CA ARG A 170 9.28 -13.24 6.61
C ARG A 170 7.85 -12.83 6.29
N GLU A 171 7.25 -13.42 5.27
CA GLU A 171 5.86 -13.20 4.86
C GLU A 171 4.88 -13.51 5.98
N VAL A 172 5.02 -14.69 6.60
CA VAL A 172 4.22 -15.09 7.76
C VAL A 172 4.38 -14.10 8.92
N SER A 173 5.61 -13.62 9.16
CA SER A 173 5.86 -12.62 10.23
C SER A 173 5.17 -11.29 9.95
N LEU A 174 5.22 -10.80 8.71
CA LEU A 174 4.57 -9.55 8.29
C LEU A 174 3.05 -9.69 8.34
N TRP A 175 2.52 -10.82 7.87
CA TRP A 175 1.09 -11.10 7.92
C TRP A 175 0.55 -11.14 9.36
N ASN A 176 1.28 -11.76 10.27
CA ASN A 176 0.90 -11.76 11.68
C ASN A 176 0.80 -10.35 12.28
N LYS A 177 1.58 -9.38 11.79
CA LYS A 177 1.43 -7.99 12.21
C LYS A 177 0.13 -7.39 11.66
N ILE A 178 -0.20 -7.65 10.39
CA ILE A 178 -1.44 -7.18 9.75
C ILE A 178 -2.67 -7.75 10.50
N ALA A 179 -2.70 -9.06 10.69
CA ALA A 179 -3.83 -9.75 11.32
C ALA A 179 -4.06 -9.34 12.79
N LYS A 180 -3.00 -8.92 13.50
CA LYS A 180 -3.06 -8.46 14.89
C LYS A 180 -3.21 -6.94 15.02
N SER A 181 -3.02 -6.18 13.94
CA SER A 181 -3.13 -4.73 13.98
C SER A 181 -4.58 -4.30 14.11
N GLU A 182 -4.84 -3.34 14.98
CA GLU A 182 -6.16 -2.71 15.05
C GLU A 182 -6.46 -1.98 13.75
N PHE A 183 -7.54 -2.37 13.11
CA PHE A 183 -8.06 -1.71 11.92
C PHE A 183 -9.29 -0.87 12.29
N ASN A 184 -9.22 0.42 12.04
CA ASN A 184 -10.34 1.33 12.25
C ASN A 184 -11.17 1.46 10.97
N SER A 185 -12.18 0.59 10.82
CA SER A 185 -13.06 0.56 9.63
C SER A 185 -13.78 1.90 9.40
N ALA A 186 -14.20 2.58 10.46
CA ALA A 186 -14.87 3.88 10.36
C ALA A 186 -13.94 4.96 9.80
N LEU A 187 -12.65 4.96 10.18
CA LEU A 187 -11.66 5.89 9.65
C LEU A 187 -11.46 5.72 8.14
N PHE A 188 -11.48 4.47 7.64
CA PHE A 188 -11.32 4.14 6.22
C PHE A 188 -12.65 4.18 5.44
N GLY A 189 -13.75 4.56 6.08
CA GLY A 189 -15.06 4.60 5.43
C GLY A 189 -15.58 3.21 5.03
N PHE A 190 -15.14 2.15 5.71
CA PHE A 190 -15.60 0.80 5.45
C PHE A 190 -16.99 0.58 6.09
N ASP A 191 -17.97 0.32 5.26
CA ASP A 191 -19.27 -0.17 5.68
C ASP A 191 -19.19 -1.63 6.20
N TRP A 192 -20.31 -2.20 6.55
CA TRP A 192 -20.40 -3.59 7.00
C TRP A 192 -19.92 -4.57 5.93
N HIS A 193 -20.26 -4.32 4.66
CA HIS A 193 -19.91 -5.20 3.54
C HIS A 193 -18.38 -5.21 3.31
N LYS A 194 -17.76 -4.03 3.14
CA LYS A 194 -16.29 -3.91 3.00
C LYS A 194 -15.56 -4.50 4.21
N SER A 195 -16.06 -4.26 5.42
CA SER A 195 -15.49 -4.82 6.65
C SER A 195 -15.58 -6.35 6.71
N SER A 196 -16.67 -6.93 6.19
CA SER A 196 -16.84 -8.39 6.07
C SER A 196 -15.89 -8.99 5.05
N LEU A 197 -15.75 -8.36 3.87
CA LEU A 197 -14.79 -8.77 2.84
C LEU A 197 -13.34 -8.71 3.36
N MET A 198 -12.97 -7.65 4.05
CA MET A 198 -11.65 -7.53 4.66
C MET A 198 -11.35 -8.69 5.60
N ARG A 199 -12.27 -9.02 6.51
CA ARG A 199 -12.10 -10.19 7.39
C ARG A 199 -11.96 -11.49 6.61
N LYS A 200 -12.78 -11.70 5.59
CA LYS A 200 -12.70 -12.87 4.70
C LYS A 200 -11.31 -12.99 4.06
N TYR A 201 -10.79 -11.90 3.50
CA TYR A 201 -9.47 -11.92 2.86
C TYR A 201 -8.34 -12.13 3.88
N ILE A 202 -8.45 -11.56 5.09
CA ILE A 202 -7.44 -11.79 6.16
C ILE A 202 -7.41 -13.26 6.57
N ILE A 203 -8.57 -13.91 6.71
CA ILE A 203 -8.64 -15.33 7.05
C ILE A 203 -8.07 -16.18 5.92
N ALA A 204 -8.50 -15.91 4.67
CA ALA A 204 -8.02 -16.65 3.50
C ALA A 204 -6.50 -16.57 3.35
N GLU A 205 -5.91 -15.37 3.46
CA GLU A 205 -4.46 -15.17 3.37
C GLU A 205 -3.71 -15.96 4.45
N THR A 206 -4.24 -15.98 5.67
CA THR A 206 -3.65 -16.76 6.75
C THR A 206 -3.59 -18.26 6.41
N GLU A 207 -4.66 -18.81 5.84
CA GLU A 207 -4.72 -20.22 5.43
C GLU A 207 -3.79 -20.50 4.25
N ILE A 208 -3.74 -19.61 3.26
CA ILE A 208 -2.87 -19.77 2.08
C ILE A 208 -1.40 -19.71 2.49
N LEU A 209 -1.02 -18.78 3.36
CA LEU A 209 0.35 -18.70 3.89
C LEU A 209 0.77 -19.95 4.65
N GLN A 210 -0.15 -20.55 5.41
CA GLN A 210 0.15 -21.84 6.09
C GLN A 210 0.37 -22.98 5.10
N LYS A 211 -0.43 -23.02 4.01
CA LYS A 211 -0.27 -23.99 2.93
C LYS A 211 1.07 -23.79 2.22
N LEU A 212 1.40 -22.55 1.85
CA LEU A 212 2.67 -22.21 1.20
C LEU A 212 3.86 -22.60 2.09
N LYS A 213 3.82 -22.25 3.36
CA LYS A 213 4.89 -22.62 4.33
C LYS A 213 5.08 -24.13 4.41
N ARG A 214 4.00 -24.91 4.43
CA ARG A 214 4.05 -26.36 4.42
C ARG A 214 4.66 -26.89 3.13
N ALA A 215 4.17 -26.42 1.97
CA ALA A 215 4.67 -26.84 0.66
C ALA A 215 6.17 -26.57 0.50
N VAL A 216 6.65 -25.40 0.96
CA VAL A 216 8.07 -25.05 0.92
C VAL A 216 8.91 -25.95 1.82
N ASN A 217 8.40 -26.36 2.98
CA ASN A 217 9.12 -27.27 3.87
C ASN A 217 9.17 -28.71 3.33
N GLU A 218 8.12 -29.15 2.65
CA GLU A 218 8.00 -30.48 2.03
C GLU A 218 8.68 -30.55 0.66
N GLY A 219 9.02 -29.41 0.06
CA GLY A 219 9.61 -29.32 -1.28
C GLY A 219 8.59 -29.60 -2.39
N ASP A 220 7.30 -29.34 -2.13
CA ASP A 220 6.22 -29.52 -3.11
C ASP A 220 6.03 -28.29 -3.97
N PHE A 221 6.76 -28.24 -5.10
CA PHE A 221 6.76 -27.09 -5.99
C PHE A 221 5.42 -26.82 -6.69
N THR A 222 4.61 -27.84 -6.92
CA THR A 222 3.28 -27.66 -7.49
C THR A 222 2.41 -26.83 -6.54
N TYR A 223 2.41 -27.22 -5.26
CA TYR A 223 1.66 -26.47 -4.24
C TYR A 223 2.30 -25.12 -3.90
N ILE A 224 3.63 -24.95 -4.05
CA ILE A 224 4.29 -23.65 -3.90
C ILE A 224 3.75 -22.67 -4.94
N ASN A 225 3.73 -23.05 -6.22
CA ASN A 225 3.24 -22.17 -7.29
C ASN A 225 1.76 -21.83 -7.10
N LEU A 226 0.92 -22.82 -6.88
CA LEU A 226 -0.52 -22.62 -6.63
C LEU A 226 -0.77 -21.70 -5.44
N SER A 227 -0.08 -21.92 -4.32
CA SER A 227 -0.26 -21.09 -3.13
C SER A 227 0.27 -19.67 -3.33
N SER A 228 1.33 -19.47 -4.11
CA SER A 228 1.86 -18.13 -4.42
C SER A 228 0.90 -17.34 -5.30
N ASP A 229 0.27 -17.97 -6.29
CA ASP A 229 -0.75 -17.35 -7.14
C ASP A 229 -2.01 -17.00 -6.33
N ASP A 230 -2.45 -17.91 -5.45
CA ASP A 230 -3.58 -17.66 -4.55
C ASP A 230 -3.30 -16.49 -3.58
N LEU A 231 -2.07 -16.40 -3.02
CA LEU A 231 -1.64 -15.28 -2.18
C LEU A 231 -1.74 -13.96 -2.92
N LEU A 232 -1.17 -13.89 -4.13
CA LEU A 232 -1.20 -12.67 -4.94
C LEU A 232 -2.64 -12.25 -5.24
N ALA A 233 -3.48 -13.19 -5.66
CA ALA A 233 -4.87 -12.91 -5.99
C ALA A 233 -5.66 -12.41 -4.77
N ASN A 234 -5.46 -13.03 -3.59
CA ASN A 234 -6.13 -12.62 -2.37
C ASN A 234 -5.60 -11.27 -1.85
N TYR A 235 -4.27 -11.04 -1.90
CA TYR A 235 -3.66 -9.76 -1.59
C TYR A 235 -4.20 -8.62 -2.46
N ILE A 236 -4.28 -8.82 -3.78
CA ILE A 236 -4.85 -7.85 -4.71
C ILE A 236 -6.28 -7.49 -4.31
N ASN A 237 -7.12 -8.49 -4.03
CA ASN A 237 -8.49 -8.26 -3.61
C ASN A 237 -8.59 -7.49 -2.29
N LEU A 238 -7.74 -7.81 -1.31
CA LEU A 238 -7.65 -7.07 -0.05
C LEU A 238 -7.20 -5.63 -0.25
N TYR A 239 -6.15 -5.40 -1.04
CA TYR A 239 -5.61 -4.07 -1.29
C TYR A 239 -6.60 -3.18 -2.05
N ARG A 240 -7.35 -3.74 -3.00
CA ARG A 240 -8.40 -3.03 -3.75
C ARG A 240 -9.53 -2.50 -2.86
N LEU A 241 -9.78 -3.06 -1.67
CA LEU A 241 -10.81 -2.53 -0.76
C LEU A 241 -10.54 -1.09 -0.32
N PHE A 242 -9.29 -0.64 -0.36
CA PHE A 242 -8.86 0.71 0.03
C PHE A 242 -9.02 1.74 -1.09
N GLY A 243 -9.29 1.30 -2.33
CA GLY A 243 -9.60 2.16 -3.46
C GLY A 243 -11.10 2.39 -3.64
N ASP A 244 -11.42 3.46 -4.36
CA ASP A 244 -12.77 3.73 -4.86
C ASP A 244 -12.80 3.50 -6.37
N PHE A 245 -13.46 2.44 -6.78
CA PHE A 245 -13.59 2.04 -8.18
C PHE A 245 -14.92 2.46 -8.82
N GLU A 246 -15.77 3.20 -8.08
CA GLU A 246 -17.05 3.65 -8.59
C GLU A 246 -16.86 4.61 -9.79
N GLY A 247 -17.65 4.37 -10.83
CA GLY A 247 -17.59 5.19 -12.05
C GLY A 247 -16.32 5.06 -12.88
N ILE A 248 -15.42 4.12 -12.53
CA ILE A 248 -14.27 3.77 -13.35
C ILE A 248 -14.57 2.40 -13.95
N ASP A 249 -15.26 2.37 -15.11
CA ASP A 249 -15.56 1.15 -15.85
C ASP A 249 -14.25 0.52 -16.37
N ALA A 250 -13.73 -0.44 -15.65
CA ALA A 250 -12.80 -1.44 -16.17
C ALA A 250 -13.65 -2.56 -16.80
N ARG A 251 -14.09 -2.39 -18.05
CA ARG A 251 -14.61 -3.47 -18.87
C ARG A 251 -13.48 -4.20 -19.55
#